data_6a7aa8b03b531560d1704d9af4c5918e
#
_entry.id   6a7aa8b03b531560d1704d9af4c5918e
#
_cell.length_a   1.000
_cell.length_b   1.000
_cell.length_c   1.000
_cell.angle_alpha   90.00
_cell.angle_beta   90.00
_cell.angle_gamma   90.00
#
_symmetry.space_group_name_H-M   'P 1'
#
loop_
_entity.id
_entity.type
_entity.pdbx_description
1 polymer ?
#
loop_
_entity_poly.entity_id
_entity_poly.type
_entity_poly.pdbx_seq_one_letter_code
_entity_poly.pdbx_strand_id
1 'polypeptide(L)'
;MTEHISSAHVPTGSVPATWYADFFTYLPNEFWRRAATEQWTAADVDFVESRLGLTAGSRILDVPCGSGRHSLALAARGHRVTGVDLSTEAIAHARAVAHARAVAAAAGGTVRFEHGDMRDLERHGVFDAAICMGNSFGYLDLAGTRAFVDAVARAVRPGGGLVVDFGVTAESILPGFTGEANTMVTGDITVVANEEYDAEASRLISRYRFSQGARQLEATAIHHVYTSGHLGDLLATAGFTDVRRHADPDGTPFTLGSGRLLITARRR
;
A
#
# COMPACT_ATOMS: atom_id res chain seq x y z
N MET A 1 -9.59 22.70 -39.64
CA MET A 1 -9.15 21.29 -39.74
C MET A 1 -8.29 21.01 -38.55
N THR A 2 -8.87 20.43 -37.50
CA THR A 2 -8.18 20.09 -36.25
C THR A 2 -7.74 18.64 -36.40
N GLU A 3 -6.44 18.43 -36.55
CA GLU A 3 -5.86 17.08 -36.59
C GLU A 3 -6.03 16.42 -35.21
N HIS A 4 -6.87 15.40 -35.14
CA HIS A 4 -6.90 14.46 -34.04
C HIS A 4 -5.60 13.65 -34.05
N ILE A 5 -4.69 13.95 -33.17
CA ILE A 5 -3.54 13.08 -32.87
C ILE A 5 -4.12 11.84 -32.19
N SER A 6 -4.26 10.77 -32.97
CA SER A 6 -4.59 9.44 -32.46
C SER A 6 -3.49 9.00 -31.51
N SER A 7 -3.78 8.94 -30.21
CA SER A 7 -2.89 8.30 -29.25
C SER A 7 -2.77 6.82 -29.62
N ALA A 8 -1.58 6.39 -30.00
CA ALA A 8 -1.31 5.00 -30.30
C ALA A 8 -1.61 4.16 -29.06
N HIS A 9 -2.65 3.34 -29.14
CA HIS A 9 -3.00 2.36 -28.12
C HIS A 9 -1.89 1.31 -28.06
N VAL A 10 -1.06 1.36 -27.01
CA VAL A 10 -0.08 0.29 -26.72
C VAL A 10 -0.85 -0.87 -26.11
N PRO A 11 -0.82 -2.08 -26.70
CA PRO A 11 -1.62 -3.20 -26.19
C PRO A 11 -1.25 -3.50 -24.73
N THR A 12 -2.26 -3.64 -23.88
CA THR A 12 -2.14 -4.01 -22.46
C THR A 12 -1.54 -5.40 -22.23
N GLY A 13 -1.36 -6.19 -23.28
CA GLY A 13 -0.88 -7.56 -23.23
C GLY A 13 0.63 -7.76 -22.95
N SER A 14 1.39 -6.68 -22.76
CA SER A 14 2.85 -6.78 -22.56
C SER A 14 3.34 -6.63 -21.12
N VAL A 15 2.47 -6.23 -20.16
CA VAL A 15 2.86 -6.07 -18.75
C VAL A 15 2.66 -7.40 -18.02
N PRO A 16 3.71 -8.01 -17.43
CA PRO A 16 3.58 -9.27 -16.70
C PRO A 16 2.59 -9.14 -15.53
N ALA A 17 1.85 -10.19 -15.22
CA ALA A 17 0.96 -10.22 -14.06
C ALA A 17 1.72 -10.03 -12.72
N THR A 18 3.03 -10.28 -12.71
CA THR A 18 3.95 -10.11 -11.58
C THR A 18 4.76 -8.83 -11.65
N TRP A 19 4.29 -7.81 -12.39
CA TRP A 19 4.99 -6.54 -12.61
C TRP A 19 5.54 -5.92 -11.31
N TYR A 20 4.84 -6.07 -10.20
CA TYR A 20 5.19 -5.52 -8.89
C TYR A 20 6.48 -6.14 -8.31
N ALA A 21 6.90 -7.32 -8.78
CA ALA A 21 8.15 -7.95 -8.33
C ALA A 21 9.39 -7.17 -8.79
N ASP A 22 9.34 -6.56 -9.98
CA ASP A 22 10.46 -5.85 -10.60
C ASP A 22 10.31 -4.32 -10.54
N PHE A 23 9.11 -3.81 -10.22
CA PHE A 23 8.81 -2.39 -10.20
C PHE A 23 9.54 -1.66 -9.05
N PHE A 24 9.53 -2.24 -7.84
CA PHE A 24 10.04 -1.60 -6.63
C PHE A 24 11.55 -1.81 -6.47
N THR A 25 12.32 -1.17 -7.39
CA THR A 25 13.79 -1.15 -7.41
C THR A 25 14.30 0.27 -7.63
N TYR A 26 15.52 0.60 -7.18
CA TYR A 26 16.20 1.90 -7.41
C TYR A 26 15.33 3.15 -7.32
N LEU A 27 15.11 3.85 -8.46
CA LEU A 27 14.42 5.14 -8.51
C LEU A 27 12.95 5.07 -8.02
N PRO A 28 12.12 4.08 -8.36
CA PRO A 28 10.80 3.93 -7.77
C PRO A 28 10.82 3.85 -6.25
N ASN A 29 11.66 2.99 -5.67
CA ASN A 29 11.77 2.89 -4.22
C ASN A 29 12.26 4.20 -3.60
N GLU A 30 13.27 4.83 -4.17
CA GLU A 30 13.83 6.07 -3.66
C GLU A 30 12.82 7.21 -3.73
N PHE A 31 12.07 7.31 -4.85
CA PHE A 31 11.02 8.30 -5.01
C PHE A 31 9.95 8.16 -3.92
N TRP A 32 9.38 6.97 -3.75
CA TRP A 32 8.30 6.77 -2.79
C TRP A 32 8.77 6.92 -1.34
N ARG A 33 10.02 6.53 -1.01
CA ARG A 33 10.61 6.80 0.30
C ARG A 33 10.66 8.28 0.62
N ARG A 34 11.03 9.12 -0.35
CA ARG A 34 11.15 10.57 -0.18
C ARG A 34 9.80 11.30 -0.24
N ALA A 35 8.86 10.81 -1.04
CA ALA A 35 7.54 11.39 -1.19
C ALA A 35 6.70 11.26 0.09
N ALA A 36 6.88 10.18 0.85
CA ALA A 36 6.16 9.94 2.09
C ALA A 36 6.78 10.71 3.26
N THR A 37 6.14 11.80 3.69
CA THR A 37 6.62 12.64 4.80
C THR A 37 6.50 11.94 6.16
N GLU A 38 7.31 12.38 7.14
CA GLU A 38 7.19 11.92 8.53
C GLU A 38 5.82 12.28 9.12
N GLN A 39 5.28 13.44 8.77
CA GLN A 39 3.96 13.90 9.23
C GLN A 39 2.83 12.97 8.72
N TRP A 40 2.87 12.55 7.46
CA TRP A 40 1.91 11.59 6.93
C TRP A 40 2.02 10.24 7.65
N THR A 41 3.24 9.77 7.84
CA THR A 41 3.47 8.52 8.56
C THR A 41 2.95 8.58 10.00
N ALA A 42 3.15 9.71 10.69
CA ALA A 42 2.66 9.91 12.05
C ALA A 42 1.12 9.89 12.11
N ALA A 43 0.45 10.61 11.18
CA ALA A 43 -1.01 10.63 11.09
C ALA A 43 -1.60 9.24 10.78
N ASP A 44 -0.96 8.49 9.87
CA ASP A 44 -1.35 7.10 9.57
C ASP A 44 -1.25 6.21 10.81
N VAL A 45 -0.16 6.34 11.58
CA VAL A 45 0.06 5.53 12.78
C VAL A 45 -0.91 5.92 13.90
N ASP A 46 -1.19 7.23 14.10
CA ASP A 46 -2.22 7.70 15.03
C ASP A 46 -3.59 7.10 14.69
N PHE A 47 -3.95 7.09 13.41
CA PHE A 47 -5.18 6.47 12.93
C PHE A 47 -5.21 4.98 13.24
N VAL A 48 -4.15 4.23 12.90
CA VAL A 48 -4.06 2.78 13.14
C VAL A 48 -4.23 2.48 14.63
N GLU A 49 -3.48 3.14 15.50
CA GLU A 49 -3.54 2.92 16.95
C GLU A 49 -4.93 3.22 17.51
N SER A 50 -5.49 4.38 17.18
CA SER A 50 -6.78 4.83 17.71
C SER A 50 -7.94 3.95 17.22
N ARG A 51 -7.99 3.64 15.92
CA ARG A 51 -9.10 2.85 15.33
C ARG A 51 -9.05 1.38 15.72
N LEU A 52 -7.86 0.84 15.91
CA LEU A 52 -7.71 -0.54 16.33
C LEU A 52 -7.61 -0.72 17.85
N GLY A 53 -7.53 0.37 18.61
CA GLY A 53 -7.39 0.34 20.08
C GLY A 53 -6.10 -0.36 20.50
N LEU A 54 -5.01 -0.09 19.80
CA LEU A 54 -3.72 -0.72 20.10
C LEU A 54 -3.09 -0.11 21.33
N THR A 55 -2.39 -0.94 22.10
CA THR A 55 -1.62 -0.54 23.26
C THR A 55 -0.15 -0.95 23.09
N ALA A 56 0.74 -0.33 23.83
CA ALA A 56 2.16 -0.68 23.80
C ALA A 56 2.36 -2.20 23.97
N GLY A 57 3.26 -2.77 23.18
CA GLY A 57 3.50 -4.21 23.12
C GLY A 57 2.59 -4.98 22.17
N SER A 58 1.58 -4.37 21.53
CA SER A 58 0.74 -5.03 20.52
C SER A 58 1.60 -5.59 19.39
N ARG A 59 1.25 -6.79 18.93
CA ARG A 59 1.92 -7.47 17.80
C ARG A 59 1.24 -7.08 16.50
N ILE A 60 1.96 -6.43 15.60
CA ILE A 60 1.43 -5.85 14.37
C ILE A 60 2.13 -6.48 13.17
N LEU A 61 1.34 -6.90 12.18
CA LEU A 61 1.80 -7.29 10.85
C LEU A 61 1.65 -6.10 9.90
N ASP A 62 2.75 -5.68 9.27
CA ASP A 62 2.77 -4.66 8.22
C ASP A 62 3.07 -5.35 6.88
N VAL A 63 2.07 -5.42 5.97
CA VAL A 63 2.18 -6.22 4.75
C VAL A 63 1.34 -5.66 3.59
N PRO A 64 1.98 -5.35 2.44
CA PRO A 64 3.43 -5.27 2.24
C PRO A 64 4.00 -4.02 2.91
N CYS A 65 5.18 -4.15 3.53
CA CYS A 65 5.74 -3.08 4.37
C CYS A 65 6.62 -2.07 3.60
N GLY A 66 6.98 -2.38 2.35
CA GLY A 66 7.93 -1.59 1.59
C GLY A 66 9.24 -1.39 2.36
N SER A 67 9.73 -0.17 2.33
CA SER A 67 10.95 0.24 3.08
C SER A 67 10.72 0.47 4.59
N GLY A 68 9.58 0.03 5.14
CA GLY A 68 9.33 -0.09 6.57
C GLY A 68 8.95 1.20 7.29
N ARG A 69 8.46 2.26 6.61
CA ARG A 69 8.15 3.54 7.28
C ARG A 69 7.13 3.40 8.41
N HIS A 70 6.03 2.68 8.20
CA HIS A 70 5.01 2.44 9.23
C HIS A 70 5.51 1.46 10.30
N SER A 71 6.16 0.37 9.89
CA SER A 71 6.77 -0.59 10.81
C SER A 71 7.71 0.07 11.82
N LEU A 72 8.60 0.96 11.33
CA LEU A 72 9.57 1.68 12.17
C LEU A 72 8.89 2.70 13.10
N ALA A 73 7.85 3.40 12.61
CA ALA A 73 7.10 4.36 13.40
C ALA A 73 6.29 3.66 14.51
N LEU A 74 5.63 2.55 14.22
CA LEU A 74 4.92 1.73 15.22
C LEU A 74 5.87 1.13 16.26
N ALA A 75 7.03 0.63 15.82
CA ALA A 75 8.04 0.12 16.76
C ALA A 75 8.57 1.21 17.70
N ALA A 76 8.76 2.44 17.20
CA ALA A 76 9.16 3.59 18.02
C ALA A 76 8.11 3.94 19.09
N ARG A 77 6.84 3.54 18.91
CA ARG A 77 5.74 3.68 19.89
C ARG A 77 5.58 2.49 20.83
N GLY A 78 6.53 1.54 20.80
CA GLY A 78 6.57 0.41 21.72
C GLY A 78 5.86 -0.85 21.23
N HIS A 79 5.44 -0.91 19.95
CA HIS A 79 4.83 -2.12 19.37
C HIS A 79 5.87 -3.15 18.94
N ARG A 80 5.41 -4.39 18.75
CA ARG A 80 6.20 -5.49 18.19
C ARG A 80 5.76 -5.71 16.75
N VAL A 81 6.55 -5.23 15.79
CA VAL A 81 6.17 -5.20 14.39
C VAL A 81 6.90 -6.26 13.59
N THR A 82 6.17 -6.97 12.73
CA THR A 82 6.73 -7.79 11.66
C THR A 82 6.32 -7.17 10.34
N GLY A 83 7.31 -6.67 9.59
CA GLY A 83 7.13 -6.19 8.22
C GLY A 83 7.46 -7.29 7.21
N VAL A 84 6.58 -7.51 6.24
CA VAL A 84 6.77 -8.48 5.15
C VAL A 84 6.68 -7.75 3.82
N ASP A 85 7.64 -7.98 2.92
CA ASP A 85 7.61 -7.41 1.56
C ASP A 85 8.33 -8.31 0.57
N LEU A 86 7.90 -8.28 -0.69
CA LEU A 86 8.49 -9.06 -1.79
C LEU A 86 9.78 -8.41 -2.34
N SER A 87 9.95 -7.08 -2.19
CA SER A 87 11.13 -6.37 -2.66
C SER A 87 12.33 -6.60 -1.74
N THR A 88 13.33 -7.33 -2.22
CA THR A 88 14.59 -7.55 -1.48
C THR A 88 15.32 -6.25 -1.17
N GLU A 89 15.27 -5.27 -2.09
CA GLU A 89 15.88 -3.94 -1.89
C GLU A 89 15.17 -3.17 -0.78
N ALA A 90 13.82 -3.14 -0.80
CA ALA A 90 13.05 -2.47 0.23
C ALA A 90 13.32 -3.08 1.62
N ILE A 91 13.34 -4.40 1.72
CA ILE A 91 13.66 -5.12 2.96
C ILE A 91 15.10 -4.86 3.43
N ALA A 92 16.07 -4.85 2.51
CA ALA A 92 17.46 -4.53 2.87
C ALA A 92 17.58 -3.10 3.43
N HIS A 93 16.92 -2.13 2.78
CA HIS A 93 16.86 -0.75 3.27
C HIS A 93 16.19 -0.68 4.65
N ALA A 94 15.03 -1.30 4.83
CA ALA A 94 14.28 -1.30 6.08
C ALA A 94 15.13 -1.89 7.24
N ARG A 95 15.84 -2.98 6.99
CA ARG A 95 16.76 -3.59 7.97
C ARG A 95 17.94 -2.66 8.33
N ALA A 96 18.53 -1.98 7.36
CA ALA A 96 19.62 -1.04 7.59
C ALA A 96 19.17 0.14 8.46
N VAL A 97 17.98 0.72 8.18
CA VAL A 97 17.40 1.81 8.97
C VAL A 97 17.05 1.32 10.39
N ALA A 98 16.46 0.13 10.53
CA ALA A 98 16.14 -0.44 11.83
C ALA A 98 17.39 -0.65 12.68
N HIS A 99 18.47 -1.17 12.08
CA HIS A 99 19.76 -1.35 12.76
C HIS A 99 20.33 -0.01 13.23
N ALA A 100 20.36 0.99 12.36
CA ALA A 100 20.85 2.32 12.71
C ALA A 100 20.05 2.97 13.85
N ARG A 101 18.72 2.82 13.85
CA ARG A 101 17.84 3.32 14.91
C ARG A 101 17.99 2.53 16.21
N ALA A 102 18.16 1.22 16.17
CA ALA A 102 18.36 0.38 17.35
C ALA A 102 19.65 0.74 18.11
N VAL A 103 20.70 1.11 17.39
CA VAL A 103 21.95 1.62 17.99
C VAL A 103 21.74 2.97 18.69
N ALA A 104 20.75 3.77 18.26
CA ALA A 104 20.48 5.12 18.76
C ALA A 104 19.37 5.17 19.82
N ALA A 105 18.55 4.12 20.02
CA ALA A 105 17.32 4.17 20.80
C ALA A 105 17.31 3.31 22.05
N ALA A 106 16.81 3.90 23.14
CA ALA A 106 16.49 3.22 24.40
C ALA A 106 15.01 2.75 24.49
N ALA A 107 14.22 2.80 23.42
CA ALA A 107 12.77 2.55 23.45
C ALA A 107 12.40 1.08 23.23
N GLY A 108 11.46 0.57 24.02
CA GLY A 108 11.10 -0.85 24.18
C GLY A 108 10.34 -1.55 23.05
N GLY A 109 10.15 -0.96 21.86
CA GLY A 109 9.53 -1.61 20.72
C GLY A 109 10.52 -2.43 19.90
N THR A 110 10.01 -3.40 19.13
CA THR A 110 10.83 -4.24 18.26
C THR A 110 10.28 -4.27 16.85
N VAL A 111 11.16 -4.29 15.86
CA VAL A 111 10.78 -4.49 14.46
C VAL A 111 11.63 -5.59 13.84
N ARG A 112 10.98 -6.46 13.06
CA ARG A 112 11.61 -7.47 12.24
C ARG A 112 11.09 -7.39 10.81
N PHE A 113 12.00 -7.46 9.84
CA PHE A 113 11.66 -7.43 8.42
C PHE A 113 11.94 -8.78 7.77
N GLU A 114 10.97 -9.29 7.03
CA GLU A 114 11.01 -10.57 6.34
C GLU A 114 10.77 -10.37 4.85
N HIS A 115 11.58 -11.00 4.02
CA HIS A 115 11.32 -11.09 2.58
C HIS A 115 10.29 -12.21 2.37
N GLY A 116 9.19 -11.90 1.67
CA GLY A 116 8.13 -12.87 1.41
C GLY A 116 6.97 -12.29 0.62
N ASP A 117 6.16 -13.18 0.06
CA ASP A 117 4.93 -12.83 -0.63
C ASP A 117 3.79 -12.62 0.38
N MET A 118 3.02 -11.55 0.20
CA MET A 118 1.89 -11.23 1.07
C MET A 118 0.77 -12.29 1.07
N ARG A 119 0.75 -13.18 0.05
CA ARG A 119 -0.20 -14.31 -0.03
C ARG A 119 0.23 -15.51 0.80
N ASP A 120 1.51 -15.61 1.15
CA ASP A 120 2.13 -16.77 1.80
C ASP A 120 2.52 -16.48 3.26
N LEU A 121 1.57 -16.00 4.05
CA LEU A 121 1.79 -15.72 5.47
C LEU A 121 1.58 -17.01 6.30
N GLU A 122 2.67 -17.66 6.71
CA GLU A 122 2.65 -18.92 7.47
C GLU A 122 2.28 -18.76 8.97
N ARG A 123 1.58 -17.68 9.35
CA ARG A 123 1.28 -17.36 10.75
C ARG A 123 -0.21 -17.41 11.01
N HIS A 124 -0.60 -18.01 12.13
CA HIS A 124 -2.00 -18.20 12.49
C HIS A 124 -2.31 -17.59 13.84
N GLY A 125 -3.18 -16.58 13.89
CA GLY A 125 -3.69 -15.97 15.12
C GLY A 125 -2.61 -15.31 15.98
N VAL A 126 -1.49 -14.89 15.36
CA VAL A 126 -0.31 -14.36 16.09
C VAL A 126 -0.42 -12.87 16.33
N PHE A 127 -1.05 -12.12 15.42
CA PHE A 127 -1.04 -10.67 15.45
C PHE A 127 -2.31 -10.10 16.06
N ASP A 128 -2.15 -9.04 16.84
CA ASP A 128 -3.24 -8.24 17.38
C ASP A 128 -3.88 -7.36 16.29
N ALA A 129 -3.09 -6.97 15.28
CA ALA A 129 -3.52 -6.23 14.12
C ALA A 129 -2.67 -6.53 12.89
N ALA A 130 -3.25 -6.27 11.72
CA ALA A 130 -2.52 -6.17 10.45
C ALA A 130 -2.79 -4.82 9.78
N ILE A 131 -1.80 -4.31 9.04
CA ILE A 131 -1.93 -3.11 8.21
C ILE A 131 -1.42 -3.40 6.80
N CYS A 132 -2.14 -2.86 5.81
CA CYS A 132 -1.73 -2.81 4.41
C CYS A 132 -1.80 -1.35 3.97
N MET A 133 -0.67 -0.66 4.03
CA MET A 133 -0.59 0.79 3.85
C MET A 133 0.15 1.14 2.55
N GLY A 134 -0.07 2.36 2.05
CA GLY A 134 0.66 2.89 0.91
C GLY A 134 0.16 2.39 -0.44
N ASN A 135 -1.12 2.12 -0.56
CA ASN A 135 -1.81 1.86 -1.82
C ASN A 135 -1.47 0.52 -2.50
N SER A 136 -0.95 -0.45 -1.76
CA SER A 136 -0.48 -1.74 -2.33
C SER A 136 -1.58 -2.79 -2.53
N PHE A 137 -2.79 -2.56 -2.02
CA PHE A 137 -3.88 -3.55 -1.99
C PHE A 137 -4.32 -4.00 -3.40
N GLY A 138 -4.27 -3.11 -4.39
CA GLY A 138 -4.73 -3.36 -5.76
C GLY A 138 -3.70 -3.98 -6.72
N TYR A 139 -2.53 -4.41 -6.27
CA TYR A 139 -1.50 -4.95 -7.17
C TYR A 139 -1.82 -6.34 -7.71
N LEU A 140 -2.56 -7.14 -6.95
CA LEU A 140 -2.92 -8.50 -7.31
C LEU A 140 -4.26 -8.54 -8.07
N ASP A 141 -4.43 -9.51 -8.93
CA ASP A 141 -5.74 -9.83 -9.49
C ASP A 141 -6.73 -10.29 -8.39
N LEU A 142 -7.98 -10.52 -8.77
CA LEU A 142 -9.02 -10.90 -7.80
C LEU A 142 -8.68 -12.18 -7.03
N ALA A 143 -8.08 -13.17 -7.69
CA ALA A 143 -7.70 -14.42 -7.04
C ALA A 143 -6.55 -14.20 -6.04
N GLY A 144 -5.52 -13.45 -6.46
CA GLY A 144 -4.41 -13.07 -5.60
C GLY A 144 -4.84 -12.17 -4.44
N THR A 145 -5.75 -11.22 -4.69
CA THR A 145 -6.32 -10.36 -3.64
C THR A 145 -7.08 -11.17 -2.59
N ARG A 146 -7.90 -12.15 -3.02
CA ARG A 146 -8.56 -13.08 -2.09
C ARG A 146 -7.56 -13.88 -1.28
N ALA A 147 -6.55 -14.46 -1.93
CA ALA A 147 -5.50 -15.22 -1.24
C ALA A 147 -4.77 -14.37 -0.19
N PHE A 148 -4.48 -13.10 -0.51
CA PHE A 148 -3.88 -12.14 0.41
C PHE A 148 -4.79 -11.84 1.61
N VAL A 149 -6.06 -11.50 1.36
CA VAL A 149 -7.02 -11.19 2.44
C VAL A 149 -7.23 -12.40 3.35
N ASP A 150 -7.30 -13.61 2.79
CA ASP A 150 -7.38 -14.87 3.55
C ASP A 150 -6.12 -15.13 4.38
N ALA A 151 -4.93 -14.84 3.84
CA ALA A 151 -3.67 -14.97 4.57
C ALA A 151 -3.61 -14.00 5.76
N VAL A 152 -4.01 -12.74 5.57
CA VAL A 152 -4.12 -11.76 6.66
C VAL A 152 -5.16 -12.20 7.69
N ALA A 153 -6.32 -12.68 7.25
CA ALA A 153 -7.37 -13.17 8.15
C ALA A 153 -6.88 -14.34 9.03
N ARG A 154 -6.06 -15.23 8.49
CA ARG A 154 -5.44 -16.31 9.28
C ARG A 154 -4.39 -15.79 10.24
N ALA A 155 -3.60 -14.79 9.84
CA ALA A 155 -2.51 -14.26 10.65
C ALA A 155 -2.99 -13.45 11.87
N VAL A 156 -4.12 -12.73 11.73
CA VAL A 156 -4.74 -11.92 12.78
C VAL A 156 -5.58 -12.81 13.70
N ARG A 157 -5.41 -12.64 15.02
CA ARG A 157 -6.21 -13.37 16.02
C ARG A 157 -7.69 -12.96 15.99
N PRO A 158 -8.62 -13.80 16.48
CA PRO A 158 -10.00 -13.39 16.70
C PRO A 158 -10.08 -12.10 17.57
N GLY A 159 -10.93 -11.16 17.16
CA GLY A 159 -11.05 -9.83 17.77
C GLY A 159 -9.93 -8.84 17.37
N GLY A 160 -8.90 -9.31 16.68
CA GLY A 160 -7.84 -8.45 16.16
C GLY A 160 -8.31 -7.52 15.04
N GLY A 161 -7.50 -6.51 14.72
CA GLY A 161 -7.87 -5.46 13.78
C GLY A 161 -7.16 -5.54 12.43
N LEU A 162 -7.76 -4.90 11.41
CA LEU A 162 -7.14 -4.68 10.10
C LEU A 162 -7.31 -3.22 9.69
N VAL A 163 -6.27 -2.62 9.13
CA VAL A 163 -6.35 -1.37 8.37
C VAL A 163 -5.84 -1.61 6.96
N VAL A 164 -6.60 -1.13 5.97
CA VAL A 164 -6.19 -1.09 4.56
C VAL A 164 -6.23 0.36 4.08
N ASP A 165 -5.15 0.81 3.44
CA ASP A 165 -5.03 2.09 2.76
C ASP A 165 -5.02 1.85 1.25
N PHE A 166 -6.07 2.32 0.56
CA PHE A 166 -6.23 2.10 -0.87
C PHE A 166 -6.91 3.29 -1.57
N GLY A 167 -6.13 4.07 -2.32
CA GLY A 167 -6.63 5.23 -3.06
C GLY A 167 -7.13 4.91 -4.48
N VAL A 168 -6.91 3.70 -4.99
CA VAL A 168 -7.31 3.33 -6.37
C VAL A 168 -8.66 2.58 -6.35
N THR A 169 -9.64 3.15 -5.63
CA THR A 169 -11.03 2.68 -5.71
C THR A 169 -11.76 3.38 -6.85
N ALA A 170 -12.82 2.75 -7.36
CA ALA A 170 -13.66 3.34 -8.40
C ALA A 170 -14.21 4.71 -7.97
N GLU A 171 -14.64 4.83 -6.70
CA GLU A 171 -15.16 6.06 -6.13
C GLU A 171 -14.12 7.18 -6.01
N SER A 172 -12.84 6.81 -5.89
CA SER A 172 -11.74 7.79 -5.76
C SER A 172 -11.23 8.28 -7.11
N ILE A 173 -11.05 7.36 -8.08
CA ILE A 173 -10.35 7.70 -9.32
C ILE A 173 -11.29 8.12 -10.46
N LEU A 174 -12.45 7.44 -10.64
CA LEU A 174 -13.29 7.65 -11.82
C LEU A 174 -13.96 9.04 -11.90
N PRO A 175 -14.42 9.66 -10.79
CA PRO A 175 -15.08 10.95 -10.87
C PRO A 175 -14.22 12.08 -11.46
N GLY A 176 -12.90 12.02 -11.28
CA GLY A 176 -11.96 13.03 -11.77
C GLY A 176 -10.99 12.50 -12.83
N PHE A 177 -11.25 11.33 -13.41
CA PHE A 177 -10.32 10.72 -14.36
C PHE A 177 -10.30 11.45 -15.69
N THR A 178 -9.16 12.05 -16.04
CA THR A 178 -8.97 12.76 -17.32
C THR A 178 -8.00 12.03 -18.26
N GLY A 179 -7.19 11.11 -17.74
CA GLY A 179 -6.09 10.49 -18.47
C GLY A 179 -4.91 11.42 -18.78
N GLU A 180 -4.93 12.65 -18.26
CA GLU A 180 -3.83 13.61 -18.43
C GLU A 180 -2.59 13.19 -17.66
N ALA A 181 -1.43 13.54 -18.23
CA ALA A 181 -0.15 13.25 -17.57
C ALA A 181 -0.02 14.03 -16.26
N ASN A 182 0.38 13.35 -15.20
CA ASN A 182 0.69 13.95 -13.90
C ASN A 182 2.21 13.97 -13.68
N THR A 183 2.73 15.10 -13.19
CA THR A 183 4.14 15.26 -12.85
C THR A 183 4.31 15.43 -11.35
N MET A 184 5.15 14.59 -10.76
CA MET A 184 5.51 14.59 -9.35
C MET A 184 7.01 14.85 -9.21
N VAL A 185 7.41 15.63 -8.22
CA VAL A 185 8.82 15.93 -7.93
C VAL A 185 9.12 15.72 -6.46
N THR A 186 10.21 15.03 -6.18
CA THR A 186 10.73 14.90 -4.82
C THR A 186 12.27 15.00 -4.83
N GLY A 187 12.79 16.08 -4.26
CA GLY A 187 14.21 16.40 -4.34
C GLY A 187 14.66 16.56 -5.80
N ASP A 188 15.61 15.73 -6.22
CA ASP A 188 16.18 15.70 -7.56
C ASP A 188 15.54 14.62 -8.47
N ILE A 189 14.46 13.95 -8.01
CA ILE A 189 13.75 12.96 -8.79
C ILE A 189 12.44 13.55 -9.33
N THR A 190 12.27 13.51 -10.64
CA THR A 190 11.03 13.87 -11.34
C THR A 190 10.38 12.60 -11.89
N VAL A 191 9.08 12.49 -11.71
CA VAL A 191 8.27 11.37 -12.23
C VAL A 191 7.13 11.92 -13.06
N VAL A 192 7.02 11.48 -14.30
CA VAL A 192 5.86 11.73 -15.17
C VAL A 192 5.06 10.43 -15.23
N ALA A 193 3.80 10.49 -14.82
CA ALA A 193 2.86 9.38 -14.88
C ALA A 193 1.81 9.65 -15.97
N ASN A 194 1.63 8.69 -16.88
CA ASN A 194 0.51 8.66 -17.82
C ASN A 194 -0.41 7.52 -17.42
N GLU A 195 -1.68 7.83 -17.20
CA GLU A 195 -2.65 6.87 -16.71
C GLU A 195 -3.72 6.54 -17.75
N GLU A 196 -4.09 5.27 -17.81
CA GLU A 196 -5.13 4.74 -18.67
C GLU A 196 -6.05 3.84 -17.83
N TYR A 197 -7.36 4.03 -17.96
CA TYR A 197 -8.33 3.14 -17.33
C TYR A 197 -8.84 2.11 -18.34
N ASP A 198 -8.51 0.86 -18.10
CA ASP A 198 -9.01 -0.30 -18.83
C ASP A 198 -10.37 -0.70 -18.23
N ALA A 199 -11.45 -0.26 -18.88
CA ALA A 199 -12.81 -0.49 -18.40
C ALA A 199 -13.25 -1.96 -18.51
N GLU A 200 -12.69 -2.74 -19.44
CA GLU A 200 -13.02 -4.15 -19.62
C GLU A 200 -12.50 -4.99 -18.43
N ALA A 201 -11.28 -4.71 -18.01
CA ALA A 201 -10.65 -5.43 -16.91
C ALA A 201 -10.69 -4.69 -15.56
N SER A 202 -11.30 -3.49 -15.50
CA SER A 202 -11.35 -2.64 -14.31
C SER A 202 -9.97 -2.42 -13.71
N ARG A 203 -9.03 -1.92 -14.54
CA ARG A 203 -7.64 -1.68 -14.15
C ARG A 203 -7.19 -0.26 -14.47
N LEU A 204 -6.45 0.34 -13.54
CA LEU A 204 -5.68 1.55 -13.78
C LEU A 204 -4.27 1.13 -14.19
N ILE A 205 -3.85 1.55 -15.37
CA ILE A 205 -2.52 1.30 -15.91
C ILE A 205 -1.76 2.62 -15.84
N SER A 206 -0.72 2.66 -14.99
CA SER A 206 0.11 3.84 -14.80
C SER A 206 1.49 3.60 -15.40
N ARG A 207 1.83 4.37 -16.46
CA ARG A 207 3.15 4.35 -17.09
C ARG A 207 3.98 5.48 -16.54
N TYR A 208 5.02 5.13 -15.81
CA TYR A 208 5.92 6.07 -15.15
C TYR A 208 7.22 6.25 -15.92
N ARG A 209 7.66 7.50 -16.02
CA ARG A 209 9.03 7.86 -16.38
C ARG A 209 9.68 8.56 -15.22
N PHE A 210 10.63 7.89 -14.57
CA PHE A 210 11.45 8.42 -13.50
C PHE A 210 12.72 9.04 -14.10
N SER A 211 13.09 10.22 -13.60
CA SER A 211 14.31 10.94 -14.05
C SER A 211 15.07 11.50 -12.85
N GLN A 212 16.39 11.27 -12.81
CA GLN A 212 17.31 11.83 -11.81
C GLN A 212 18.64 12.18 -12.50
N GLY A 213 18.87 13.46 -12.78
CA GLY A 213 20.00 13.88 -13.60
C GLY A 213 19.96 13.22 -14.98
N ALA A 214 21.05 12.52 -15.35
CA ALA A 214 21.12 11.77 -16.61
C ALA A 214 20.47 10.37 -16.55
N ARG A 215 20.03 9.92 -15.38
CA ARG A 215 19.40 8.60 -15.23
C ARG A 215 17.93 8.70 -15.56
N GLN A 216 17.43 7.75 -16.36
CA GLN A 216 16.02 7.58 -16.67
C GLN A 216 15.63 6.12 -16.50
N LEU A 217 14.40 5.89 -16.03
CA LEU A 217 13.79 4.57 -15.88
C LEU A 217 12.32 4.68 -16.29
N GLU A 218 11.88 3.78 -17.14
CA GLU A 218 10.45 3.59 -17.44
C GLU A 218 9.93 2.34 -16.73
N ALA A 219 8.78 2.46 -16.09
CA ALA A 219 8.14 1.36 -15.40
C ALA A 219 6.62 1.48 -15.51
N THR A 220 5.93 0.36 -15.52
CA THR A 220 4.46 0.32 -15.57
C THR A 220 3.91 -0.39 -14.36
N ALA A 221 2.94 0.26 -13.69
CA ALA A 221 2.16 -0.35 -12.63
C ALA A 221 0.73 -0.61 -13.08
N ILE A 222 0.13 -1.66 -12.56
CA ILE A 222 -1.27 -2.01 -12.78
C ILE A 222 -1.96 -2.09 -11.42
N HIS A 223 -3.02 -1.32 -11.24
CA HIS A 223 -3.89 -1.47 -10.07
C HIS A 223 -5.24 -2.02 -10.52
N HIS A 224 -5.68 -3.08 -9.88
CA HIS A 224 -7.05 -3.55 -10.00
C HIS A 224 -7.97 -2.59 -9.24
N VAL A 225 -8.95 -2.06 -9.93
CA VAL A 225 -9.88 -1.05 -9.39
C VAL A 225 -11.10 -1.76 -8.82
N TYR A 226 -11.32 -1.57 -7.54
CA TYR A 226 -12.47 -2.11 -6.82
C TYR A 226 -13.39 -0.97 -6.39
N THR A 227 -14.70 -1.24 -6.27
CA THR A 227 -15.56 -0.36 -5.47
C THR A 227 -15.31 -0.60 -3.98
N SER A 228 -15.58 0.39 -3.16
CA SER A 228 -15.48 0.25 -1.69
C SER A 228 -16.46 -0.79 -1.13
N GLY A 229 -17.58 -1.02 -1.83
CA GLY A 229 -18.52 -2.10 -1.54
C GLY A 229 -17.90 -3.47 -1.76
N HIS A 230 -17.31 -3.71 -2.93
CA HIS A 230 -16.64 -4.97 -3.26
C HIS A 230 -15.47 -5.28 -2.29
N LEU A 231 -14.69 -4.26 -1.88
CA LEU A 231 -13.67 -4.45 -0.85
C LEU A 231 -14.27 -4.92 0.49
N GLY A 232 -15.42 -4.36 0.87
CA GLY A 232 -16.15 -4.82 2.06
C GLY A 232 -16.58 -6.28 1.97
N ASP A 233 -17.07 -6.72 0.81
CA ASP A 233 -17.50 -8.12 0.57
C ASP A 233 -16.30 -9.09 0.61
N LEU A 234 -15.14 -8.69 0.04
CA LEU A 234 -13.91 -9.48 0.13
C LEU A 234 -13.48 -9.68 1.58
N LEU A 235 -13.47 -8.61 2.38
CA LEU A 235 -13.14 -8.67 3.79
C LEU A 235 -14.14 -9.52 4.59
N ALA A 236 -15.44 -9.35 4.34
CA ALA A 236 -16.50 -10.10 5.02
C ALA A 236 -16.40 -11.60 4.71
N THR A 237 -16.11 -11.96 3.46
CA THR A 237 -15.93 -13.36 3.02
C THR A 237 -14.76 -14.02 3.74
N ALA A 238 -13.66 -13.28 3.96
CA ALA A 238 -12.50 -13.77 4.72
C ALA A 238 -12.70 -13.77 6.25
N GLY A 239 -13.90 -13.33 6.72
CA GLY A 239 -14.27 -13.37 8.13
C GLY A 239 -13.90 -12.12 8.92
N PHE A 240 -13.80 -10.96 8.26
CA PHE A 240 -13.77 -9.67 8.93
C PHE A 240 -15.17 -9.10 9.09
N THR A 241 -15.39 -8.34 10.15
CA THR A 241 -16.64 -7.63 10.51
C THR A 241 -16.33 -6.18 10.84
N ASP A 242 -17.33 -5.39 11.18
CA ASP A 242 -17.18 -3.97 11.54
C ASP A 242 -16.42 -3.15 10.51
N VAL A 243 -16.65 -3.43 9.23
CA VAL A 243 -15.97 -2.74 8.13
C VAL A 243 -16.43 -1.28 8.08
N ARG A 244 -15.50 -0.36 8.38
CA ARG A 244 -15.72 1.09 8.32
C ARG A 244 -14.82 1.72 7.29
N ARG A 245 -15.24 2.82 6.71
CA ARG A 245 -14.57 3.52 5.61
C ARG A 245 -14.34 4.98 5.97
N HIS A 246 -13.12 5.45 5.80
CA HIS A 246 -12.70 6.82 6.08
C HIS A 246 -11.93 7.38 4.88
N ALA A 247 -12.07 8.69 4.63
CA ALA A 247 -11.33 9.39 3.59
C ALA A 247 -9.92 9.80 4.04
N ASP A 248 -9.79 10.09 5.33
CA ASP A 248 -8.57 10.63 5.93
C ASP A 248 -8.31 10.05 7.34
N PRO A 249 -7.07 10.16 7.85
CA PRO A 249 -6.71 9.70 9.19
C PRO A 249 -7.47 10.39 10.34
N ASP A 250 -8.05 11.57 10.11
CA ASP A 250 -8.90 12.26 11.08
C ASP A 250 -10.25 11.56 11.31
N GLY A 251 -10.61 10.63 10.42
CA GLY A 251 -11.84 9.86 10.49
C GLY A 251 -12.99 10.43 9.65
N THR A 252 -12.73 11.40 8.79
CA THR A 252 -13.69 11.90 7.79
C THR A 252 -14.32 10.73 7.03
N PRO A 253 -15.67 10.67 6.90
CA PRO A 253 -16.34 9.59 6.17
C PRO A 253 -15.91 9.53 4.69
N PHE A 254 -15.71 8.32 4.18
CA PHE A 254 -15.43 8.12 2.76
C PHE A 254 -16.68 8.34 1.90
N THR A 255 -16.55 9.12 0.85
CA THR A 255 -17.62 9.46 -0.10
C THR A 255 -17.11 9.41 -1.54
N LEU A 256 -18.02 9.52 -2.51
CA LEU A 256 -17.66 9.65 -3.91
C LEU A 256 -16.78 10.87 -4.13
N GLY A 257 -15.64 10.69 -4.81
CA GLY A 257 -14.64 11.73 -5.05
C GLY A 257 -13.61 11.88 -3.92
N SER A 258 -13.70 11.12 -2.81
CA SER A 258 -12.62 11.09 -1.81
C SER A 258 -11.34 10.55 -2.44
N GLY A 259 -10.22 11.25 -2.26
CA GLY A 259 -8.94 10.88 -2.88
C GLY A 259 -8.24 9.66 -2.26
N ARG A 260 -8.69 9.19 -1.10
CA ARG A 260 -8.12 8.08 -0.34
C ARG A 260 -9.23 7.29 0.33
N LEU A 261 -9.05 5.99 0.45
CA LEU A 261 -9.90 5.11 1.25
C LEU A 261 -9.05 4.42 2.34
N LEU A 262 -9.40 4.67 3.59
CA LEU A 262 -8.90 3.91 4.74
C LEU A 262 -10.02 2.98 5.23
N ILE A 263 -9.82 1.68 5.15
CA ILE A 263 -10.75 0.68 5.68
C ILE A 263 -10.24 0.19 7.02
N THR A 264 -11.13 0.13 8.02
CA THR A 264 -10.88 -0.59 9.27
C THR A 264 -11.84 -1.75 9.39
N ALA A 265 -11.38 -2.88 9.95
CA ALA A 265 -12.19 -4.07 10.15
C ALA A 265 -11.72 -4.86 11.38
N ARG A 266 -12.57 -5.79 11.86
CA ARG A 266 -12.28 -6.69 12.99
C ARG A 266 -12.37 -8.15 12.53
N ARG A 267 -11.41 -8.97 12.94
CA ARG A 267 -11.45 -10.42 12.71
C ARG A 267 -12.47 -11.08 13.65
N ARG A 268 -13.38 -11.90 13.09
CA ARG A 268 -14.28 -12.74 13.89
C ARG A 268 -13.53 -13.67 14.81
#